data_24ac3877a4acda449831406e896fad36
#
_entry.id   24ac3877a4acda449831406e896fad36
#
_cell.length_a   1.000
_cell.length_b   1.000
_cell.length_c   1.000
_cell.angle_alpha   90.00
_cell.angle_beta   90.00
_cell.angle_gamma   90.00
#
_symmetry.space_group_name_H-M   'P 1'
#
loop_
_entity.id
_entity.type
_entity.pdbx_description
1 polymer ?
#
loop_
_entity_poly.entity_id
_entity_poly.type
_entity_poly.pdbx_seq_one_letter_code
_entity_poly.pdbx_strand_id
1 'polypeptide(L)'
;VIQVKYQRFLAGALASLASIAVLAGSATAQTAVTKGGTLIYLEQQPHTNLYPPAGGFYPNGGVLNQITDKLTYQNPKTLEIEPWIAESWTVNADATEYTFKIRPGVTFSDGTPLDAAAVARNFDTYGLGNKALKQPVSEVITNYKGSEVIDPLTVKFFFTKPSVGFLQGTSVIGSGLVSLKTLALPFDALGDATKIIGSGPFVVKSEVLGRELVMEARKDYKWGPAKLAHQGRANLDGIKYVVTPEDSVRIGALLAGQANVIRQVQAYDEKQVQSKGYIIYAASTRGVNNTVVFRPDNPLVSDIRVRKALLHATNAKEIVATLFSANYPQAKSIIASTAQGFVDQSAKLAYDPALAARLLDEAGWTIGPKGLRQKDGKELVLQAY
;
A
#
# COMPACT_ATOMS: atom_id res chain seq x y z
N VAL A 1 49.35 -5.15 -64.63
CA VAL A 1 50.15 -4.34 -65.57
C VAL A 1 50.01 -2.89 -65.16
N ILE A 2 51.18 -2.40 -64.86
CA ILE A 2 51.78 -1.09 -64.82
C ILE A 2 51.85 -0.44 -63.45
N GLN A 3 53.11 -0.47 -62.96
CA GLN A 3 53.77 0.38 -61.97
C GLN A 3 53.87 1.83 -62.46
N VAL A 4 54.14 2.78 -61.54
CA VAL A 4 55.18 3.81 -61.48
C VAL A 4 54.96 4.62 -60.19
N LYS A 5 55.79 4.57 -59.20
CA LYS A 5 57.12 5.11 -58.79
C LYS A 5 57.08 6.61 -58.42
N TYR A 6 57.45 6.86 -57.12
CA TYR A 6 58.31 7.89 -56.47
C TYR A 6 58.04 9.37 -56.69
N GLN A 7 57.92 10.15 -55.60
CA GLN A 7 59.12 10.81 -54.98
C GLN A 7 58.78 11.50 -53.65
N ARG A 8 59.79 11.48 -52.81
CA ARG A 8 59.84 12.15 -51.47
C ARG A 8 59.97 13.66 -51.60
N PHE A 9 59.44 14.42 -50.63
CA PHE A 9 60.09 15.60 -50.03
C PHE A 9 59.74 15.76 -48.56
N LEU A 10 60.78 15.86 -47.74
CA LEU A 10 60.74 16.24 -46.32
C LEU A 10 60.54 17.77 -46.20
N ALA A 11 59.70 18.19 -45.27
CA ALA A 11 59.92 19.43 -44.50
C ALA A 11 59.03 19.36 -43.24
N GLY A 12 59.72 19.53 -42.09
CA GLY A 12 59.07 19.47 -40.77
C GLY A 12 58.33 20.72 -40.40
N ALA A 13 57.31 20.54 -39.58
CA ALA A 13 56.84 21.58 -38.68
C ALA A 13 56.20 20.89 -37.46
N LEU A 14 56.76 21.17 -36.28
CA LEU A 14 56.17 20.84 -34.98
C LEU A 14 54.84 21.57 -34.86
N ALA A 15 53.80 20.81 -34.63
CA ALA A 15 52.52 21.35 -34.15
C ALA A 15 52.04 20.52 -32.97
N SER A 16 52.01 21.12 -31.82
CA SER A 16 51.54 20.66 -30.53
C SER A 16 50.10 20.14 -30.62
N LEU A 17 49.89 18.83 -30.40
CA LEU A 17 48.57 18.26 -30.17
C LEU A 17 48.11 18.58 -28.74
N ALA A 18 47.32 19.62 -28.60
CA ALA A 18 46.51 19.81 -27.42
C ALA A 18 45.34 18.80 -27.43
N SER A 19 45.45 17.73 -26.63
CA SER A 19 44.37 16.78 -26.43
C SER A 19 43.26 17.43 -25.61
N ILE A 20 42.23 17.96 -26.27
CA ILE A 20 40.98 18.34 -25.62
C ILE A 20 40.24 17.03 -25.28
N ALA A 21 40.38 16.58 -24.04
CA ALA A 21 39.50 15.55 -23.46
C ALA A 21 38.10 16.17 -23.31
N VAL A 22 37.22 15.92 -24.26
CA VAL A 22 35.79 16.17 -24.12
C VAL A 22 35.29 15.19 -23.08
N LEU A 23 35.19 15.64 -21.82
CA LEU A 23 34.39 15.01 -20.79
C LEU A 23 32.92 15.12 -21.25
N ALA A 24 32.46 14.12 -22.00
CA ALA A 24 31.04 13.87 -22.21
C ALA A 24 30.46 13.44 -20.86
N GLY A 25 30.19 14.41 -19.99
CA GLY A 25 29.32 14.19 -18.85
C GLY A 25 27.97 13.74 -19.40
N SER A 26 27.61 12.50 -19.13
CA SER A 26 26.26 11.99 -19.34
C SER A 26 25.33 12.82 -18.42
N ALA A 27 24.91 13.99 -18.91
CA ALA A 27 23.78 14.69 -18.33
C ALA A 27 22.60 13.75 -18.53
N THR A 28 22.23 13.02 -17.49
CA THR A 28 20.90 12.39 -17.40
C THR A 28 19.93 13.55 -17.56
N ALA A 29 19.35 13.66 -18.74
CA ALA A 29 18.28 14.62 -19.01
C ALA A 29 17.16 14.28 -18.01
N GLN A 30 17.11 15.05 -16.94
CA GLN A 30 16.00 15.01 -16.01
C GLN A 30 14.81 15.48 -16.82
N THR A 31 13.96 14.53 -17.25
CA THR A 31 12.73 14.82 -17.98
C THR A 31 11.98 15.88 -17.19
N ALA A 32 11.77 17.05 -17.82
CA ALA A 32 11.06 18.16 -17.20
C ALA A 32 9.69 17.66 -16.72
N VAL A 33 9.41 17.86 -15.43
CA VAL A 33 8.14 17.44 -14.85
C VAL A 33 7.02 18.22 -15.53
N THR A 34 6.13 17.51 -16.20
CA THR A 34 4.92 18.10 -16.82
C THR A 34 4.00 18.56 -15.70
N LYS A 35 3.57 19.82 -15.74
CA LYS A 35 2.64 20.41 -14.77
C LYS A 35 1.25 20.54 -15.39
N GLY A 36 0.22 20.43 -14.54
CA GLY A 36 -1.16 20.57 -14.94
C GLY A 36 -1.79 19.24 -15.39
N GLY A 37 -3.04 19.32 -15.83
CA GLY A 37 -3.84 18.20 -16.28
C GLY A 37 -4.46 17.36 -15.17
N THR A 38 -5.42 16.53 -15.56
CA THR A 38 -6.13 15.63 -14.66
C THR A 38 -5.74 14.19 -14.96
N LEU A 39 -5.28 13.48 -13.94
CA LEU A 39 -4.99 12.05 -14.02
C LEU A 39 -6.30 11.27 -14.05
N ILE A 40 -6.53 10.48 -15.10
CA ILE A 40 -7.64 9.55 -15.16
C ILE A 40 -7.19 8.19 -14.64
N TYR A 41 -7.78 7.79 -13.52
CA TYR A 41 -7.47 6.54 -12.81
C TYR A 41 -8.68 5.61 -12.84
N LEU A 42 -8.55 4.43 -13.46
CA LEU A 42 -9.61 3.43 -13.45
C LEU A 42 -9.41 2.48 -12.26
N GLU A 43 -10.40 2.46 -11.38
CA GLU A 43 -10.42 1.59 -10.19
C GLU A 43 -11.41 0.43 -10.43
N GLN A 44 -11.09 -0.74 -9.91
CA GLN A 44 -11.90 -1.94 -10.05
C GLN A 44 -13.21 -1.86 -9.24
N GLN A 45 -13.17 -1.23 -8.09
CA GLN A 45 -14.27 -1.17 -7.13
C GLN A 45 -14.42 0.24 -6.56
N PRO A 46 -15.63 0.68 -6.23
CA PRO A 46 -15.82 1.95 -5.53
C PRO A 46 -15.27 1.86 -4.09
N HIS A 47 -14.92 3.00 -3.52
CA HIS A 47 -14.74 3.09 -2.08
C HIS A 47 -16.09 2.86 -1.36
N THR A 48 -16.02 2.46 -0.12
CA THR A 48 -17.21 2.16 0.71
C THR A 48 -17.38 3.14 1.84
N ASN A 49 -16.30 3.48 2.53
CA ASN A 49 -16.30 4.40 3.66
C ASN A 49 -14.91 5.03 3.82
N LEU A 50 -14.88 6.34 4.01
CA LEU A 50 -13.64 7.11 4.12
C LEU A 50 -13.35 7.56 5.58
N TYR A 51 -13.92 6.87 6.57
CA TYR A 51 -13.43 6.92 7.94
C TYR A 51 -12.01 6.35 7.96
N PRO A 52 -10.97 7.10 8.38
CA PRO A 52 -9.59 6.64 8.24
C PRO A 52 -9.30 5.23 8.77
N PRO A 53 -9.81 4.79 9.94
CA PRO A 53 -9.69 3.39 10.37
C PRO A 53 -10.26 2.33 9.39
N ALA A 54 -11.17 2.71 8.50
CA ALA A 54 -11.68 1.84 7.43
C ALA A 54 -10.79 1.84 6.16
N GLY A 55 -9.67 2.56 6.17
CA GLY A 55 -8.76 2.74 5.04
C GLY A 55 -8.02 1.48 4.59
N GLY A 56 -8.09 0.39 5.34
CA GLY A 56 -7.48 -0.90 4.96
C GLY A 56 -8.07 -1.53 3.69
N PHE A 57 -9.30 -1.20 3.34
CA PHE A 57 -9.88 -1.58 2.05
C PHE A 57 -9.26 -0.73 0.93
N TYR A 58 -8.75 -1.36 -0.13
CA TYR A 58 -7.94 -0.71 -1.15
C TYR A 58 -8.55 0.55 -1.77
N PRO A 59 -9.80 0.57 -2.23
CA PRO A 59 -10.41 1.76 -2.80
C PRO A 59 -10.52 2.91 -1.79
N ASN A 60 -10.83 2.61 -0.52
CA ASN A 60 -10.83 3.60 0.56
C ASN A 60 -9.44 4.21 0.74
N GLY A 61 -8.42 3.35 0.86
CA GLY A 61 -7.03 3.75 1.04
C GLY A 61 -6.49 4.57 -0.12
N GLY A 62 -6.88 4.25 -1.35
CA GLY A 62 -6.50 5.00 -2.54
C GLY A 62 -6.95 6.46 -2.48
N VAL A 63 -8.19 6.70 -2.09
CA VAL A 63 -8.77 8.05 -1.91
C VAL A 63 -8.17 8.74 -0.69
N LEU A 64 -8.20 8.08 0.48
CA LEU A 64 -7.71 8.66 1.74
C LEU A 64 -6.26 9.10 1.67
N ASN A 65 -5.40 8.38 0.94
CA ASN A 65 -4.00 8.78 0.75
C ASN A 65 -3.82 10.10 0.02
N GLN A 66 -4.79 10.52 -0.78
CA GLN A 66 -4.74 11.77 -1.52
C GLN A 66 -5.30 12.95 -0.72
N ILE A 67 -6.26 12.70 0.16
CA ILE A 67 -6.99 13.76 0.87
C ILE A 67 -6.60 13.91 2.34
N THR A 68 -5.81 12.97 2.91
CA THR A 68 -5.36 13.04 4.32
C THR A 68 -3.86 12.89 4.45
N ASP A 69 -3.26 13.61 5.42
CA ASP A 69 -1.90 13.39 5.89
C ASP A 69 -1.89 12.50 7.14
N LYS A 70 -0.70 12.10 7.59
CA LYS A 70 -0.48 11.30 8.79
C LYS A 70 0.53 12.02 9.71
N LEU A 71 0.58 11.64 10.98
CA LEU A 71 1.56 12.23 11.91
C LEU A 71 2.99 11.95 11.44
N THR A 72 3.26 10.71 11.02
CA THR A 72 4.58 10.29 10.59
C THR A 72 4.54 9.70 9.20
N TYR A 73 5.70 9.58 8.58
CA TYR A 73 5.90 8.95 7.28
C TYR A 73 6.78 7.71 7.44
N GLN A 74 6.34 6.57 6.95
CA GLN A 74 7.21 5.40 6.89
C GLN A 74 7.91 5.36 5.54
N ASN A 75 9.24 5.40 5.54
CA ASN A 75 10.04 5.32 4.34
C ASN A 75 9.84 3.94 3.68
N PRO A 76 9.38 3.87 2.43
CA PRO A 76 9.06 2.59 1.80
C PRO A 76 10.28 1.73 1.49
N LYS A 77 11.50 2.29 1.53
CA LYS A 77 12.75 1.55 1.28
C LYS A 77 13.41 1.08 2.56
N THR A 78 13.54 1.97 3.56
CA THR A 78 14.27 1.68 4.81
C THR A 78 13.35 1.18 5.91
N LEU A 79 12.02 1.39 5.81
CA LEU A 79 11.00 1.17 6.85
C LEU A 79 11.13 2.06 8.08
N GLU A 80 12.04 2.99 8.07
CA GLU A 80 12.20 3.97 9.15
C GLU A 80 10.99 4.89 9.23
N ILE A 81 10.61 5.26 10.44
CA ILE A 81 9.58 6.27 10.69
C ILE A 81 10.23 7.64 10.69
N GLU A 82 9.74 8.51 9.84
CA GLU A 82 10.27 9.84 9.59
C GLU A 82 9.21 10.91 9.93
N PRO A 83 9.63 12.15 10.25
CA PRO A 83 8.73 13.27 10.47
C PRO A 83 7.83 13.60 9.26
N TRP A 84 6.58 14.00 9.57
CA TRP A 84 5.65 14.55 8.58
C TRP A 84 4.83 15.69 9.22
N ILE A 85 3.55 15.42 9.62
CA ILE A 85 2.75 16.40 10.38
C ILE A 85 3.31 16.58 11.80
N ALA A 86 3.83 15.51 12.39
CA ALA A 86 4.70 15.63 13.56
C ALA A 86 6.14 15.90 13.12
N GLU A 87 6.75 16.99 13.64
CA GLU A 87 8.14 17.34 13.38
C GLU A 87 9.10 16.49 14.22
N SER A 88 8.67 16.08 15.39
CA SER A 88 9.43 15.22 16.31
C SER A 88 8.52 14.54 17.32
N TRP A 89 9.07 13.55 18.02
CA TRP A 89 8.39 12.86 19.12
C TRP A 89 9.36 12.30 20.13
N THR A 90 8.86 12.03 21.33
CA THR A 90 9.54 11.29 22.38
C THR A 90 8.67 10.13 22.86
N VAL A 91 9.31 9.07 23.33
CA VAL A 91 8.66 7.87 23.87
C VAL A 91 9.27 7.59 25.22
N ASN A 92 8.46 7.28 26.23
CA ASN A 92 8.97 6.85 27.53
C ASN A 92 9.55 5.42 27.47
N ALA A 93 10.27 5.01 28.52
CA ALA A 93 11.04 3.77 28.53
C ALA A 93 10.21 2.50 28.32
N ASP A 94 8.96 2.49 28.77
CA ASP A 94 8.05 1.34 28.69
C ASP A 94 7.05 1.43 27.51
N ALA A 95 7.22 2.41 26.61
CA ALA A 95 6.36 2.63 25.44
C ALA A 95 4.86 2.76 25.79
N THR A 96 4.54 3.37 26.92
CA THR A 96 3.18 3.68 27.34
C THR A 96 2.80 5.14 27.16
N GLU A 97 3.76 6.02 26.85
CA GLU A 97 3.56 7.45 26.61
C GLU A 97 4.33 7.91 25.40
N TYR A 98 3.66 8.67 24.52
CA TYR A 98 4.21 9.25 23.31
C TYR A 98 3.87 10.74 23.25
N THR A 99 4.87 11.60 23.14
CA THR A 99 4.66 13.05 23.00
C THR A 99 5.10 13.49 21.62
N PHE A 100 4.22 14.15 20.87
CA PHE A 100 4.47 14.64 19.50
C PHE A 100 4.45 16.16 19.46
N LYS A 101 5.40 16.73 18.71
CA LYS A 101 5.42 18.13 18.30
C LYS A 101 4.80 18.26 16.91
N ILE A 102 3.73 19.03 16.79
CA ILE A 102 2.96 19.22 15.56
C ILE A 102 3.54 20.39 14.75
N ARG A 103 3.66 20.21 13.45
CA ARG A 103 4.13 21.23 12.51
C ARG A 103 3.19 22.42 12.51
N PRO A 104 3.68 23.67 12.71
CA PRO A 104 2.85 24.87 12.66
C PRO A 104 2.38 25.19 11.23
N GLY A 105 1.22 25.85 11.12
CA GLY A 105 0.69 26.37 9.85
C GLY A 105 0.10 25.32 8.91
N VAL A 106 -0.10 24.10 9.36
CA VAL A 106 -0.87 23.06 8.65
C VAL A 106 -2.36 23.35 8.82
N THR A 107 -3.13 23.18 7.75
CA THR A 107 -4.58 23.38 7.79
C THR A 107 -5.30 22.23 7.10
N PHE A 108 -6.54 22.01 7.47
CA PHE A 108 -7.48 21.20 6.71
C PHE A 108 -7.95 21.94 5.45
N SER A 109 -8.60 21.22 4.53
CA SER A 109 -9.07 21.77 3.25
C SER A 109 -10.17 22.84 3.41
N ASP A 110 -10.79 22.95 4.56
CA ASP A 110 -11.74 24.03 4.90
C ASP A 110 -11.09 25.24 5.58
N GLY A 111 -9.76 25.26 5.67
CA GLY A 111 -8.98 26.35 6.29
C GLY A 111 -8.86 26.25 7.81
N THR A 112 -9.52 25.31 8.48
CA THR A 112 -9.38 25.12 9.94
C THR A 112 -7.97 24.60 10.27
N PRO A 113 -7.37 25.00 11.42
CA PRO A 113 -6.01 24.58 11.76
C PRO A 113 -5.96 23.07 12.09
N LEU A 114 -4.83 22.46 11.68
CA LEU A 114 -4.45 21.14 12.15
C LEU A 114 -3.44 21.35 13.28
N ASP A 115 -3.92 21.42 14.50
CA ASP A 115 -3.18 21.64 15.74
C ASP A 115 -3.20 20.40 16.66
N ALA A 116 -2.60 20.52 17.84
CA ALA A 116 -2.56 19.43 18.81
C ALA A 116 -3.97 18.98 19.25
N ALA A 117 -4.95 19.90 19.34
CA ALA A 117 -6.32 19.55 19.71
C ALA A 117 -7.03 18.74 18.61
N ALA A 118 -6.84 19.13 17.34
CA ALA A 118 -7.35 18.37 16.22
C ALA A 118 -6.72 16.97 16.14
N VAL A 119 -5.41 16.86 16.34
CA VAL A 119 -4.69 15.58 16.38
C VAL A 119 -5.18 14.71 17.54
N ALA A 120 -5.26 15.25 18.76
CA ALA A 120 -5.80 14.56 19.93
C ALA A 120 -7.19 13.97 19.64
N ARG A 121 -8.08 14.78 19.08
CA ARG A 121 -9.45 14.34 18.78
C ARG A 121 -9.52 13.24 17.74
N ASN A 122 -8.66 13.28 16.70
CA ASN A 122 -8.57 12.20 15.73
C ASN A 122 -8.18 10.89 16.43
N PHE A 123 -7.10 10.89 17.20
CA PHE A 123 -6.58 9.68 17.84
C PHE A 123 -7.50 9.18 18.98
N ASP A 124 -8.15 10.06 19.73
CA ASP A 124 -9.16 9.66 20.72
C ASP A 124 -10.34 8.93 20.03
N THR A 125 -10.81 9.47 18.90
CA THR A 125 -11.87 8.83 18.13
C THR A 125 -11.41 7.48 17.59
N TYR A 126 -10.18 7.37 17.05
CA TYR A 126 -9.67 6.14 16.48
C TYR A 126 -9.32 5.08 17.53
N GLY A 127 -8.82 5.49 18.70
CA GLY A 127 -8.41 4.57 19.75
C GLY A 127 -9.53 4.12 20.68
N LEU A 128 -10.53 4.99 20.93
CA LEU A 128 -11.64 4.71 21.84
C LEU A 128 -12.96 4.41 21.12
N GLY A 129 -13.06 4.79 19.84
CA GLY A 129 -14.30 4.76 19.08
C GLY A 129 -15.28 5.85 19.50
N ASN A 130 -16.40 5.94 18.77
CA ASN A 130 -17.52 6.79 19.14
C ASN A 130 -18.83 6.04 18.93
N LYS A 131 -19.39 5.48 20.02
CA LYS A 131 -20.60 4.66 19.96
C LYS A 131 -21.82 5.45 19.46
N ALA A 132 -21.95 6.75 19.85
CA ALA A 132 -23.06 7.58 19.43
C ALA A 132 -23.07 7.81 17.90
N LEU A 133 -21.90 7.90 17.29
CA LEU A 133 -21.73 8.08 15.85
C LEU A 133 -21.45 6.74 15.12
N LYS A 134 -21.46 5.61 15.81
CA LYS A 134 -21.15 4.26 15.31
C LYS A 134 -19.76 4.16 14.69
N GLN A 135 -18.82 5.02 15.09
CA GLN A 135 -17.44 4.99 14.59
C GLN A 135 -16.65 3.92 15.36
N PRO A 136 -16.14 2.88 14.67
CA PRO A 136 -15.41 1.79 15.31
C PRO A 136 -13.99 2.24 15.72
N VAL A 137 -13.38 1.48 16.61
CA VAL A 137 -11.96 1.61 16.94
C VAL A 137 -11.06 1.16 15.79
N SER A 138 -9.87 1.73 15.72
CA SER A 138 -8.84 1.35 14.77
C SER A 138 -8.14 0.06 15.21
N GLU A 139 -7.92 -0.86 14.28
CA GLU A 139 -7.15 -2.09 14.53
C GLU A 139 -5.66 -1.82 14.77
N VAL A 140 -5.16 -0.67 14.30
CA VAL A 140 -3.73 -0.30 14.40
C VAL A 140 -3.40 0.54 15.63
N ILE A 141 -4.40 0.94 16.44
CA ILE A 141 -4.22 1.73 17.66
C ILE A 141 -4.76 0.92 18.84
N THR A 142 -3.95 -0.02 19.32
CA THR A 142 -4.32 -0.91 20.42
C THR A 142 -3.87 -0.38 21.77
N ASN A 143 -4.54 -0.80 22.83
CA ASN A 143 -4.28 -0.40 24.23
C ASN A 143 -4.36 1.12 24.50
N TYR A 144 -5.01 1.87 23.63
CA TYR A 144 -5.13 3.31 23.76
C TYR A 144 -5.93 3.70 25.00
N LYS A 145 -5.44 4.68 25.77
CA LYS A 145 -6.07 5.18 27.00
C LYS A 145 -6.67 6.57 26.83
N GLY A 146 -6.05 7.41 26.00
CA GLY A 146 -6.47 8.80 25.79
C GLY A 146 -5.31 9.71 25.42
N SER A 147 -5.60 10.99 25.28
CA SER A 147 -4.61 12.02 24.94
C SER A 147 -4.69 13.20 25.92
N GLU A 148 -3.64 14.03 25.89
CA GLU A 148 -3.56 15.32 26.58
C GLU A 148 -2.93 16.35 25.64
N VAL A 149 -3.58 17.50 25.50
CA VAL A 149 -3.04 18.65 24.79
C VAL A 149 -2.18 19.47 25.75
N ILE A 150 -0.86 19.43 25.57
CA ILE A 150 0.09 20.14 26.45
C ILE A 150 0.13 21.63 26.10
N ASP A 151 0.20 21.92 24.78
CA ASP A 151 0.13 23.28 24.22
C ASP A 151 -0.46 23.19 22.79
N PRO A 152 -0.71 24.30 22.10
CA PRO A 152 -1.35 24.28 20.75
C PRO A 152 -0.62 23.38 19.71
N LEU A 153 0.65 23.08 19.88
CA LEU A 153 1.45 22.26 18.97
C LEU A 153 2.06 21.03 19.61
N THR A 154 1.65 20.67 20.86
CA THR A 154 2.18 19.51 21.56
C THR A 154 1.06 18.64 22.10
N VAL A 155 1.00 17.38 21.66
CA VAL A 155 0.04 16.39 22.13
C VAL A 155 0.76 15.18 22.73
N LYS A 156 0.21 14.64 23.81
CA LYS A 156 0.68 13.43 24.47
C LYS A 156 -0.41 12.35 24.42
N PHE A 157 0.00 11.15 24.08
CA PHE A 157 -0.86 9.96 24.04
C PHE A 157 -0.46 8.97 25.13
N PHE A 158 -1.46 8.31 25.69
CA PHE A 158 -1.31 7.35 26.78
C PHE A 158 -1.86 5.99 26.39
N PHE A 159 -1.21 4.94 26.88
CA PHE A 159 -1.58 3.55 26.65
C PHE A 159 -1.67 2.78 27.97
N THR A 160 -2.57 1.81 28.00
CA THR A 160 -2.78 0.92 29.18
C THR A 160 -1.71 -0.17 29.29
N LYS A 161 -0.96 -0.43 28.22
CA LYS A 161 0.14 -1.41 28.10
C LYS A 161 1.16 -0.90 27.09
N PRO A 162 2.42 -1.41 27.10
CA PRO A 162 3.41 -1.10 26.08
C PRO A 162 2.85 -1.22 24.65
N SER A 163 2.99 -0.16 23.86
CA SER A 163 2.45 -0.07 22.48
C SER A 163 3.55 0.29 21.48
N VAL A 164 4.59 -0.54 21.40
CA VAL A 164 5.80 -0.32 20.55
C VAL A 164 5.49 -0.12 19.07
N GLY A 165 4.35 -0.64 18.57
CA GLY A 165 3.90 -0.47 17.19
C GLY A 165 3.20 0.87 16.93
N PHE A 166 2.97 1.72 17.93
CA PHE A 166 2.18 2.93 17.76
C PHE A 166 2.81 3.92 16.79
N LEU A 167 4.14 4.10 16.79
CA LEU A 167 4.80 4.96 15.81
C LEU A 167 4.53 4.53 14.38
N GLN A 168 4.61 3.23 14.09
CA GLN A 168 4.21 2.73 12.78
C GLN A 168 2.72 2.95 12.54
N GLY A 169 1.88 2.74 13.54
CA GLY A 169 0.45 3.02 13.51
C GLY A 169 0.13 4.47 13.10
N THR A 170 0.98 5.45 13.47
CA THR A 170 0.78 6.86 13.10
C THR A 170 1.15 7.18 11.65
N SER A 171 1.74 6.25 10.90
CA SER A 171 2.16 6.41 9.50
C SER A 171 1.24 5.74 8.48
N VAL A 172 0.33 4.88 8.94
CA VAL A 172 -0.55 4.11 8.04
C VAL A 172 -1.81 4.87 7.68
N ILE A 173 -2.49 4.42 6.62
CA ILE A 173 -3.70 5.06 6.09
C ILE A 173 -4.81 5.16 7.13
N GLY A 174 -4.94 4.18 8.03
CA GLY A 174 -5.92 4.14 9.11
C GLY A 174 -5.74 5.23 10.18
N SER A 175 -4.67 6.01 10.10
CA SER A 175 -4.38 7.16 10.98
C SER A 175 -4.40 8.49 10.23
N GLY A 176 -5.06 8.56 9.08
CA GLY A 176 -5.25 9.79 8.32
C GLY A 176 -5.94 10.88 9.16
N LEU A 177 -5.47 12.13 9.03
CA LEU A 177 -5.99 13.25 9.80
C LEU A 177 -7.13 13.94 9.06
N VAL A 178 -8.27 14.05 9.72
CA VAL A 178 -9.47 14.72 9.22
C VAL A 178 -9.94 15.81 10.18
N SER A 179 -10.70 16.78 9.68
CA SER A 179 -11.20 17.88 10.48
C SER A 179 -12.21 17.44 11.56
N LEU A 180 -12.39 18.26 12.57
CA LEU A 180 -13.38 18.03 13.61
C LEU A 180 -14.81 17.95 13.05
N LYS A 181 -15.09 18.66 11.95
CA LYS A 181 -16.39 18.58 11.26
C LYS A 181 -16.61 17.18 10.67
N THR A 182 -15.59 16.61 10.04
CA THR A 182 -15.67 15.23 9.53
C THR A 182 -15.82 14.21 10.66
N LEU A 183 -15.06 14.36 11.76
CA LEU A 183 -15.18 13.47 12.93
C LEU A 183 -16.53 13.53 13.63
N ALA A 184 -17.26 14.65 13.49
CA ALA A 184 -18.61 14.81 14.05
C ALA A 184 -19.70 14.10 13.24
N LEU A 185 -19.38 13.53 12.08
CA LEU A 185 -20.35 12.82 11.23
C LEU A 185 -20.55 11.37 11.71
N PRO A 186 -21.76 10.82 11.58
CA PRO A 186 -21.98 9.40 11.82
C PRO A 186 -21.21 8.55 10.79
N PHE A 187 -20.83 7.34 11.18
CA PHE A 187 -20.03 6.43 10.35
C PHE A 187 -20.60 6.27 8.94
N ASP A 188 -21.91 6.06 8.80
CA ASP A 188 -22.54 5.86 7.50
C ASP A 188 -22.44 7.10 6.57
N ALA A 189 -22.35 8.29 7.14
CA ALA A 189 -22.20 9.53 6.35
C ALA A 189 -20.80 9.69 5.76
N LEU A 190 -19.81 8.96 6.29
CA LEU A 190 -18.42 8.98 5.81
C LEU A 190 -18.19 8.12 4.55
N GLY A 191 -19.26 7.52 4.02
CA GLY A 191 -19.28 6.92 2.68
C GLY A 191 -19.34 7.95 1.55
N ASP A 192 -19.74 9.18 1.83
CA ASP A 192 -19.79 10.30 0.88
C ASP A 192 -18.45 11.07 0.94
N ALA A 193 -17.63 10.94 -0.10
CA ALA A 193 -16.31 11.55 -0.14
C ALA A 193 -16.34 13.08 -0.07
N THR A 194 -17.43 13.72 -0.50
CA THR A 194 -17.56 15.19 -0.44
C THR A 194 -17.65 15.76 0.99
N LYS A 195 -17.91 14.89 1.98
CA LYS A 195 -17.97 15.23 3.42
C LYS A 195 -16.62 15.08 4.12
N ILE A 196 -15.62 14.55 3.45
CA ILE A 196 -14.30 14.31 4.05
C ILE A 196 -13.42 15.53 3.88
N ILE A 197 -13.17 16.22 4.98
CA ILE A 197 -12.31 17.40 5.06
C ILE A 197 -10.97 16.94 5.64
N GLY A 198 -9.99 16.69 4.78
CA GLY A 198 -8.67 16.23 5.16
C GLY A 198 -7.62 17.33 5.02
N SER A 199 -6.37 17.01 5.38
CA SER A 199 -5.21 17.90 5.29
C SER A 199 -4.35 17.66 4.06
N GLY A 200 -4.66 16.65 3.25
CA GLY A 200 -3.83 16.16 2.16
C GLY A 200 -3.71 17.07 0.93
N PRO A 201 -2.91 16.65 -0.07
CA PRO A 201 -2.59 17.45 -1.26
C PRO A 201 -3.74 17.59 -2.26
N PHE A 202 -4.82 16.84 -2.11
CA PHE A 202 -6.02 16.95 -2.94
C PHE A 202 -7.27 17.16 -2.09
N VAL A 203 -8.29 17.77 -2.70
CA VAL A 203 -9.61 18.00 -2.12
C VAL A 203 -10.66 17.41 -3.02
N VAL A 204 -11.65 16.73 -2.46
CA VAL A 204 -12.78 16.21 -3.22
C VAL A 204 -13.61 17.36 -3.76
N LYS A 205 -13.81 17.38 -5.08
CA LYS A 205 -14.64 18.37 -5.79
C LYS A 205 -16.05 17.88 -5.99
N SER A 206 -16.19 16.64 -6.46
CA SER A 206 -17.49 16.03 -6.73
C SER A 206 -17.40 14.52 -6.71
N GLU A 207 -18.53 13.88 -6.45
CA GLU A 207 -18.68 12.44 -6.49
C GLU A 207 -20.01 12.05 -7.14
N VAL A 208 -19.99 11.01 -7.95
CA VAL A 208 -21.14 10.20 -8.32
C VAL A 208 -20.94 8.84 -7.68
N LEU A 209 -21.58 8.61 -6.56
CA LEU A 209 -21.36 7.45 -5.68
C LEU A 209 -21.33 6.13 -6.48
N GLY A 210 -20.29 5.34 -6.25
CA GLY A 210 -20.09 4.07 -6.92
C GLY A 210 -19.66 4.15 -8.40
N ARG A 211 -19.47 5.35 -8.96
CA ARG A 211 -19.12 5.55 -10.37
C ARG A 211 -17.89 6.41 -10.59
N GLU A 212 -17.85 7.58 -9.97
CA GLU A 212 -16.84 8.58 -10.29
C GLU A 212 -16.54 9.46 -9.08
N LEU A 213 -15.26 9.76 -8.86
CA LEU A 213 -14.78 10.71 -7.87
C LEU A 213 -13.80 11.66 -8.53
N VAL A 214 -14.02 12.98 -8.39
CA VAL A 214 -13.13 14.02 -8.90
C VAL A 214 -12.49 14.76 -7.74
N MET A 215 -11.17 14.87 -7.78
CA MET A 215 -10.40 15.64 -6.81
C MET A 215 -9.60 16.73 -7.52
N GLU A 216 -9.45 17.89 -6.87
CA GLU A 216 -8.60 19.00 -7.30
C GLU A 216 -7.38 19.12 -6.40
N ALA A 217 -6.24 19.52 -6.99
CA ALA A 217 -5.03 19.76 -6.24
C ALA A 217 -5.19 20.98 -5.32
N ARG A 218 -4.86 20.81 -4.07
CA ARG A 218 -4.89 21.85 -3.05
C ARG A 218 -3.80 22.89 -3.30
N LYS A 219 -4.18 24.16 -3.47
CA LYS A 219 -3.27 25.24 -3.90
C LYS A 219 -2.26 25.63 -2.83
N ASP A 220 -2.66 25.60 -1.57
CA ASP A 220 -1.88 26.02 -0.40
C ASP A 220 -1.08 24.88 0.26
N TYR A 221 -1.15 23.65 -0.28
CA TYR A 221 -0.41 22.52 0.26
C TYR A 221 1.11 22.71 0.15
N LYS A 222 1.83 22.61 1.27
CA LYS A 222 3.28 22.83 1.36
C LYS A 222 3.98 22.06 2.47
N TRP A 223 3.36 21.02 3.01
CA TRP A 223 3.86 20.28 4.16
C TRP A 223 4.00 18.79 3.92
N GLY A 224 4.26 18.37 2.69
CA GLY A 224 4.60 16.99 2.36
C GLY A 224 5.81 16.49 3.16
N PRO A 225 5.99 15.15 3.29
CA PRO A 225 7.15 14.58 4.00
C PRO A 225 8.47 15.08 3.42
N ALA A 226 9.40 15.49 4.29
CA ALA A 226 10.65 16.14 3.89
C ALA A 226 11.55 15.30 2.97
N LYS A 227 11.42 13.96 3.06
CA LYS A 227 12.20 13.01 2.23
C LYS A 227 11.62 12.78 0.82
N LEU A 228 10.41 13.26 0.55
CA LEU A 228 9.87 13.22 -0.80
C LEU A 228 10.53 14.27 -1.70
N ALA A 229 10.73 13.92 -2.96
CA ALA A 229 11.28 14.83 -3.95
C ALA A 229 10.40 16.08 -4.20
N HIS A 230 9.11 15.98 -3.89
CA HIS A 230 8.13 17.05 -4.02
C HIS A 230 7.29 17.15 -2.74
N GLN A 231 7.23 18.33 -2.14
CA GLN A 231 6.61 18.57 -0.84
C GLN A 231 5.46 19.57 -0.88
N GLY A 232 5.31 20.26 -2.01
CA GLY A 232 4.32 21.34 -2.21
C GLY A 232 3.07 20.89 -2.94
N ARG A 233 2.37 21.87 -3.52
CA ARG A 233 1.20 21.62 -4.35
C ARG A 233 1.50 20.54 -5.41
N ALA A 234 0.61 19.57 -5.56
CA ALA A 234 0.75 18.55 -6.60
C ALA A 234 0.99 19.16 -7.98
N ASN A 235 1.82 18.51 -8.79
CA ASN A 235 2.06 18.96 -10.17
C ASN A 235 0.83 18.78 -11.07
N LEU A 236 -0.03 17.82 -10.78
CA LEU A 236 -1.33 17.63 -11.41
C LEU A 236 -2.34 18.67 -10.92
N ASP A 237 -3.31 19.02 -11.75
CA ASP A 237 -4.45 19.86 -11.34
C ASP A 237 -5.55 19.05 -10.66
N GLY A 238 -5.66 17.76 -10.95
CA GLY A 238 -6.64 16.89 -10.33
C GLY A 238 -6.43 15.42 -10.61
N ILE A 239 -7.27 14.62 -9.96
CA ILE A 239 -7.39 13.17 -10.18
C ILE A 239 -8.87 12.86 -10.36
N LYS A 240 -9.17 12.08 -11.40
CA LYS A 240 -10.50 11.54 -11.65
C LYS A 240 -10.45 10.02 -11.50
N TYR A 241 -11.05 9.50 -10.45
CA TYR A 241 -11.30 8.06 -10.30
C TYR A 241 -12.57 7.69 -11.04
N VAL A 242 -12.50 6.63 -11.83
CA VAL A 242 -13.66 6.05 -12.52
C VAL A 242 -13.74 4.58 -12.18
N VAL A 243 -14.87 4.14 -11.66
CA VAL A 243 -15.10 2.73 -11.32
C VAL A 243 -15.36 1.96 -12.60
N THR A 244 -14.49 1.00 -12.88
CA THR A 244 -14.52 0.15 -14.08
C THR A 244 -14.21 -1.28 -13.65
N PRO A 245 -15.21 -2.10 -13.29
CA PRO A 245 -15.01 -3.42 -12.70
C PRO A 245 -14.30 -4.41 -13.61
N GLU A 246 -14.60 -4.39 -14.91
CA GLU A 246 -14.13 -5.38 -15.87
C GLU A 246 -12.66 -5.16 -16.24
N ASP A 247 -11.79 -6.16 -16.04
CA ASP A 247 -10.35 -6.09 -16.30
C ASP A 247 -10.06 -5.74 -17.77
N SER A 248 -10.75 -6.40 -18.72
CA SER A 248 -10.57 -6.17 -20.16
C SER A 248 -10.94 -4.74 -20.59
N VAL A 249 -11.95 -4.14 -19.95
CA VAL A 249 -12.35 -2.75 -20.23
C VAL A 249 -11.29 -1.78 -19.71
N ARG A 250 -10.73 -2.01 -18.50
CA ARG A 250 -9.64 -1.19 -17.98
C ARG A 250 -8.39 -1.26 -18.85
N ILE A 251 -7.98 -2.47 -19.25
CA ILE A 251 -6.84 -2.67 -20.14
C ILE A 251 -7.08 -2.00 -21.49
N GLY A 252 -8.26 -2.19 -22.09
CA GLY A 252 -8.63 -1.56 -23.37
C GLY A 252 -8.57 -0.05 -23.30
N ALA A 253 -9.13 0.57 -22.26
CA ALA A 253 -9.12 2.02 -22.05
C ALA A 253 -7.68 2.56 -21.86
N LEU A 254 -6.81 1.85 -21.12
CA LEU A 254 -5.40 2.20 -20.98
C LEU A 254 -4.69 2.18 -22.34
N LEU A 255 -4.83 1.09 -23.09
CA LEU A 255 -4.17 0.91 -24.38
C LEU A 255 -4.68 1.89 -25.45
N ALA A 256 -5.92 2.35 -25.34
CA ALA A 256 -6.52 3.39 -26.19
C ALA A 256 -6.16 4.82 -25.73
N GLY A 257 -5.39 5.01 -24.66
CA GLY A 257 -5.03 6.33 -24.11
C GLY A 257 -6.19 7.08 -23.44
N GLN A 258 -7.28 6.38 -23.11
CA GLN A 258 -8.45 6.95 -22.42
C GLN A 258 -8.24 7.02 -20.89
N ALA A 259 -7.26 6.29 -20.36
CA ALA A 259 -6.85 6.32 -18.98
C ALA A 259 -5.32 6.48 -18.87
N ASN A 260 -4.87 7.10 -17.79
CA ASN A 260 -3.45 7.29 -17.50
C ASN A 260 -2.92 6.18 -16.56
N VAL A 261 -3.76 5.73 -15.65
CA VAL A 261 -3.46 4.70 -14.66
C VAL A 261 -4.65 3.77 -14.53
N ILE A 262 -4.39 2.50 -14.42
CA ILE A 262 -5.39 1.51 -14.04
C ILE A 262 -4.91 0.71 -12.85
N ARG A 263 -5.82 0.36 -11.98
CA ARG A 263 -5.52 -0.58 -10.91
C ARG A 263 -5.70 -2.01 -11.42
N GLN A 264 -4.81 -2.87 -10.94
CA GLN A 264 -4.87 -4.32 -11.15
C GLN A 264 -4.75 -4.72 -12.63
N VAL A 265 -3.50 -4.90 -13.05
CA VAL A 265 -3.16 -5.57 -14.30
C VAL A 265 -3.01 -7.05 -13.97
N GLN A 266 -3.79 -7.91 -14.60
CA GLN A 266 -3.70 -9.34 -14.40
C GLN A 266 -2.37 -9.89 -14.96
N ALA A 267 -1.85 -10.96 -14.37
CA ALA A 267 -0.55 -11.52 -14.77
C ALA A 267 -0.45 -11.85 -16.26
N TYR A 268 -1.54 -12.30 -16.87
CA TYR A 268 -1.60 -12.64 -18.30
C TYR A 268 -1.63 -11.40 -19.22
N ASP A 269 -2.02 -10.22 -18.70
CA ASP A 269 -2.05 -8.96 -19.45
C ASP A 269 -0.76 -8.14 -19.33
N GLU A 270 0.12 -8.45 -18.35
CA GLU A 270 1.32 -7.68 -18.06
C GLU A 270 2.22 -7.51 -19.29
N LYS A 271 2.46 -8.58 -20.04
CA LYS A 271 3.32 -8.55 -21.25
C LYS A 271 2.73 -7.62 -22.33
N GLN A 272 1.42 -7.64 -22.52
CA GLN A 272 0.76 -6.76 -23.49
C GLN A 272 0.90 -5.30 -23.10
N VAL A 273 0.65 -4.97 -21.85
CA VAL A 273 0.74 -3.60 -21.32
C VAL A 273 2.17 -3.08 -21.42
N GLN A 274 3.17 -3.87 -21.01
CA GLN A 274 4.59 -3.52 -21.09
C GLN A 274 5.07 -3.35 -22.53
N SER A 275 4.62 -4.20 -23.47
CA SER A 275 4.99 -4.10 -24.91
C SER A 275 4.53 -2.79 -25.56
N LYS A 276 3.55 -2.12 -24.98
CA LYS A 276 3.04 -0.80 -25.39
C LYS A 276 3.70 0.37 -24.66
N GLY A 277 4.75 0.10 -23.88
CA GLY A 277 5.53 1.12 -23.18
C GLY A 277 4.97 1.55 -21.83
N TYR A 278 3.92 0.89 -21.32
CA TYR A 278 3.40 1.18 -19.98
C TYR A 278 4.27 0.54 -18.90
N ILE A 279 4.32 1.19 -17.74
CA ILE A 279 5.07 0.72 -16.57
C ILE A 279 4.11 0.03 -15.61
N ILE A 280 4.50 -1.16 -15.13
CA ILE A 280 3.80 -1.86 -14.06
C ILE A 280 4.49 -1.54 -12.74
N TYR A 281 3.77 -0.90 -11.83
CA TYR A 281 4.20 -0.67 -10.46
C TYR A 281 3.70 -1.83 -9.59
N ALA A 282 4.55 -2.82 -9.40
CA ALA A 282 4.29 -3.94 -8.51
C ALA A 282 5.04 -3.75 -7.19
N ALA A 283 4.34 -3.94 -6.09
CA ALA A 283 4.93 -3.89 -4.75
C ALA A 283 4.48 -5.12 -3.97
N SER A 284 5.43 -5.89 -3.46
CA SER A 284 5.16 -6.98 -2.53
C SER A 284 4.58 -6.40 -1.23
N THR A 285 3.53 -7.02 -0.71
CA THR A 285 3.05 -6.72 0.65
C THR A 285 4.14 -7.10 1.65
N ARG A 286 4.25 -6.30 2.73
CA ARG A 286 5.25 -6.54 3.79
C ARG A 286 4.63 -7.13 5.07
N GLY A 287 3.49 -7.74 4.93
CA GLY A 287 2.75 -8.35 6.02
C GLY A 287 2.57 -9.85 5.82
N VAL A 288 1.40 -10.34 6.19
CA VAL A 288 0.99 -11.73 5.99
C VAL A 288 0.76 -11.98 4.49
N ASN A 289 1.28 -13.09 3.99
CA ASN A 289 1.06 -13.52 2.61
C ASN A 289 -0.41 -13.90 2.38
N ASN A 290 -0.86 -13.84 1.12
CA ASN A 290 -2.13 -14.43 0.74
C ASN A 290 -2.11 -15.92 1.07
N THR A 291 -3.09 -16.37 1.84
CA THR A 291 -3.14 -17.73 2.37
C THR A 291 -4.56 -18.20 2.54
N VAL A 292 -4.75 -19.51 2.56
CA VAL A 292 -5.99 -20.14 3.01
C VAL A 292 -5.95 -20.24 4.52
N VAL A 293 -6.92 -19.64 5.19
CA VAL A 293 -7.05 -19.68 6.64
C VAL A 293 -8.05 -20.78 7.01
N PHE A 294 -7.59 -21.75 7.79
CA PHE A 294 -8.47 -22.80 8.33
C PHE A 294 -9.16 -22.32 9.61
N ARG A 295 -10.39 -22.73 9.78
CA ARG A 295 -11.14 -22.58 11.04
C ARG A 295 -10.94 -23.84 11.89
N PRO A 296 -10.09 -23.82 12.92
CA PRO A 296 -9.78 -25.02 13.70
C PRO A 296 -10.97 -25.60 14.49
N ASP A 297 -12.00 -24.80 14.71
CA ASP A 297 -13.28 -25.18 15.30
C ASP A 297 -14.16 -26.03 14.35
N ASN A 298 -13.88 -26.02 13.04
CA ASN A 298 -14.55 -26.91 12.09
C ASN A 298 -14.05 -28.36 12.25
N PRO A 299 -14.93 -29.34 12.53
CA PRO A 299 -14.55 -30.73 12.77
C PRO A 299 -13.71 -31.38 11.66
N LEU A 300 -13.90 -30.95 10.39
CA LEU A 300 -13.16 -31.52 9.24
C LEU A 300 -11.68 -31.13 9.25
N VAL A 301 -11.32 -29.99 9.83
CA VAL A 301 -9.96 -29.46 9.87
C VAL A 301 -9.45 -29.20 11.29
N SER A 302 -10.15 -29.67 12.32
CA SER A 302 -9.71 -29.55 13.72
C SER A 302 -8.43 -30.34 13.99
N ASP A 303 -8.27 -31.52 13.34
CA ASP A 303 -7.04 -32.31 13.42
C ASP A 303 -5.90 -31.63 12.63
N ILE A 304 -4.77 -31.39 13.30
CA ILE A 304 -3.59 -30.76 12.68
C ILE A 304 -3.02 -31.61 11.53
N ARG A 305 -3.19 -32.93 11.54
CA ARG A 305 -2.72 -33.82 10.47
C ARG A 305 -3.47 -33.54 9.17
N VAL A 306 -4.77 -33.28 9.24
CA VAL A 306 -5.58 -32.89 8.07
C VAL A 306 -5.10 -31.55 7.51
N ARG A 307 -4.88 -30.53 8.36
CA ARG A 307 -4.36 -29.22 7.89
C ARG A 307 -2.98 -29.33 7.23
N LYS A 308 -2.08 -30.15 7.83
CA LYS A 308 -0.76 -30.43 7.22
C LYS A 308 -0.89 -31.19 5.90
N ALA A 309 -1.79 -32.15 5.83
CA ALA A 309 -2.05 -32.90 4.60
C ALA A 309 -2.50 -31.99 3.46
N LEU A 310 -3.43 -31.07 3.72
CA LEU A 310 -3.90 -30.09 2.73
C LEU A 310 -2.76 -29.18 2.25
N LEU A 311 -1.87 -28.75 3.15
CA LEU A 311 -0.70 -27.96 2.81
C LEU A 311 0.25 -28.73 1.87
N HIS A 312 0.59 -29.98 2.21
CA HIS A 312 1.48 -30.81 1.40
C HIS A 312 0.85 -31.35 0.11
N ALA A 313 -0.48 -31.40 0.03
CA ALA A 313 -1.21 -31.76 -1.19
C ALA A 313 -1.26 -30.60 -2.22
N THR A 314 -0.92 -29.38 -1.84
CA THR A 314 -1.03 -28.22 -2.71
C THR A 314 0.31 -27.91 -3.38
N ASN A 315 0.38 -28.03 -4.72
CA ASN A 315 1.56 -27.65 -5.50
C ASN A 315 1.59 -26.15 -5.77
N ALA A 316 1.88 -25.36 -4.73
CA ALA A 316 1.92 -23.90 -4.83
C ALA A 316 2.94 -23.40 -5.87
N LYS A 317 4.05 -24.12 -6.08
CA LYS A 317 5.07 -23.77 -7.10
C LYS A 317 4.49 -23.83 -8.51
N GLU A 318 3.78 -24.88 -8.83
CA GLU A 318 3.12 -25.06 -10.14
C GLU A 318 2.02 -24.03 -10.36
N ILE A 319 1.17 -23.80 -9.35
CA ILE A 319 0.09 -22.82 -9.38
C ILE A 319 0.66 -21.44 -9.69
N VAL A 320 1.68 -21.00 -8.94
CA VAL A 320 2.29 -19.69 -9.13
C VAL A 320 2.96 -19.58 -10.50
N ALA A 321 3.69 -20.61 -10.93
CA ALA A 321 4.37 -20.60 -12.23
C ALA A 321 3.41 -20.60 -13.43
N THR A 322 2.22 -21.19 -13.27
CA THR A 322 1.24 -21.33 -14.36
C THR A 322 0.30 -20.11 -14.45
N LEU A 323 -0.13 -19.59 -13.32
CA LEU A 323 -1.20 -18.60 -13.27
C LEU A 323 -0.72 -17.17 -13.04
N PHE A 324 0.54 -16.98 -12.59
CA PHE A 324 1.05 -15.69 -12.17
C PHE A 324 2.35 -15.32 -12.90
N SER A 325 2.78 -14.09 -12.72
CA SER A 325 4.03 -13.56 -13.26
C SER A 325 5.12 -13.48 -12.18
N ALA A 326 6.32 -13.03 -12.57
CA ALA A 326 7.42 -12.78 -11.64
C ALA A 326 7.09 -11.71 -10.57
N ASN A 327 6.04 -10.91 -10.76
CA ASN A 327 5.54 -9.94 -9.77
C ASN A 327 4.81 -10.61 -8.60
N TYR A 328 4.56 -11.92 -8.68
CA TYR A 328 3.88 -12.72 -7.67
C TYR A 328 4.81 -13.82 -7.13
N PRO A 329 5.78 -13.50 -6.26
CA PRO A 329 6.70 -14.50 -5.73
C PRO A 329 5.96 -15.53 -4.86
N GLN A 330 6.36 -16.80 -4.98
CA GLN A 330 5.84 -17.85 -4.11
C GLN A 330 6.13 -17.54 -2.64
N ALA A 331 5.13 -17.69 -1.77
CA ALA A 331 5.29 -17.54 -0.33
C ALA A 331 6.25 -18.60 0.24
N LYS A 332 7.16 -18.16 1.11
CA LYS A 332 8.15 -19.01 1.81
C LYS A 332 7.93 -19.07 3.31
N SER A 333 6.96 -18.35 3.83
CA SER A 333 6.57 -18.28 5.24
C SER A 333 5.17 -17.71 5.34
N ILE A 334 4.63 -17.62 6.57
CA ILE A 334 3.36 -16.92 6.82
C ILE A 334 3.47 -15.42 6.51
N ILE A 335 4.66 -14.83 6.71
CA ILE A 335 4.92 -13.43 6.37
C ILE A 335 5.76 -13.32 5.11
N ALA A 336 5.64 -12.19 4.43
CA ALA A 336 6.37 -11.90 3.19
C ALA A 336 7.89 -11.87 3.43
N SER A 337 8.68 -12.27 2.42
CA SER A 337 10.16 -12.27 2.50
C SER A 337 10.75 -10.87 2.70
N THR A 338 9.97 -9.83 2.45
CA THR A 338 10.33 -8.42 2.67
C THR A 338 9.92 -7.88 4.05
N ALA A 339 9.23 -8.69 4.86
CA ALA A 339 8.80 -8.31 6.20
C ALA A 339 9.95 -8.44 7.22
N GLN A 340 9.97 -7.55 8.19
CA GLN A 340 10.88 -7.67 9.33
C GLN A 340 10.57 -8.94 10.12
N GLY A 341 11.58 -9.70 10.51
CA GLY A 341 11.42 -10.97 11.22
C GLY A 341 11.09 -12.16 10.31
N PHE A 342 11.20 -12.00 8.99
CA PHE A 342 11.03 -13.12 8.07
C PHE A 342 12.02 -14.25 8.35
N VAL A 343 11.51 -15.48 8.37
CA VAL A 343 12.30 -16.71 8.43
C VAL A 343 11.81 -17.63 7.32
N ASP A 344 12.72 -18.11 6.47
CA ASP A 344 12.38 -19.04 5.39
C ASP A 344 11.90 -20.38 5.96
N GLN A 345 10.68 -20.77 5.66
CA GLN A 345 10.03 -22.02 6.06
C GLN A 345 9.71 -22.91 4.85
N SER A 346 10.32 -22.65 3.68
CA SER A 346 10.02 -23.34 2.43
C SER A 346 10.04 -24.87 2.55
N ALA A 347 10.96 -25.41 3.36
CA ALA A 347 11.03 -26.86 3.61
C ALA A 347 9.78 -27.43 4.25
N LYS A 348 9.07 -26.64 5.09
CA LYS A 348 7.81 -27.06 5.74
C LYS A 348 6.60 -26.87 4.83
N LEU A 349 6.75 -26.13 3.73
CA LEU A 349 5.70 -25.84 2.76
C LEU A 349 5.84 -26.68 1.48
N ALA A 350 6.74 -27.65 1.47
CA ALA A 350 7.03 -28.46 0.31
C ALA A 350 5.80 -29.29 -0.13
N TYR A 351 5.56 -29.34 -1.44
CA TYR A 351 4.57 -30.24 -2.02
C TYR A 351 5.06 -31.68 -1.88
N ASP A 352 4.30 -32.50 -1.17
CA ASP A 352 4.55 -33.92 -0.92
C ASP A 352 3.22 -34.67 -0.79
N PRO A 353 2.64 -35.12 -1.92
CA PRO A 353 1.35 -35.81 -1.91
C PRO A 353 1.40 -37.18 -1.19
N ALA A 354 2.59 -37.82 -1.12
CA ALA A 354 2.75 -39.05 -0.38
C ALA A 354 2.66 -38.82 1.15
N LEU A 355 3.30 -37.77 1.64
CA LEU A 355 3.15 -37.33 3.04
C LEU A 355 1.70 -36.93 3.34
N ALA A 356 1.08 -36.20 2.41
CA ALA A 356 -0.32 -35.79 2.56
C ALA A 356 -1.25 -36.98 2.71
N ALA A 357 -1.08 -38.01 1.87
CA ALA A 357 -1.85 -39.24 1.95
C ALA A 357 -1.66 -39.94 3.30
N ARG A 358 -0.42 -40.14 3.75
CA ARG A 358 -0.13 -40.75 5.06
C ARG A 358 -0.77 -39.97 6.22
N LEU A 359 -0.67 -38.65 6.23
CA LEU A 359 -1.27 -37.84 7.29
C LEU A 359 -2.78 -37.97 7.35
N LEU A 360 -3.45 -38.11 6.20
CA LEU A 360 -4.90 -38.38 6.16
C LEU A 360 -5.23 -39.76 6.65
N ASP A 361 -4.46 -40.78 6.26
CA ASP A 361 -4.62 -42.16 6.75
C ASP A 361 -4.45 -42.24 8.27
N GLU A 362 -3.41 -41.63 8.82
CA GLU A 362 -3.14 -41.52 10.27
C GLU A 362 -4.27 -40.76 11.02
N ALA A 363 -4.93 -39.81 10.36
CA ALA A 363 -6.07 -39.08 10.90
C ALA A 363 -7.40 -39.87 10.77
N GLY A 364 -7.37 -41.05 10.15
CA GLY A 364 -8.52 -41.91 9.94
C GLY A 364 -9.37 -41.58 8.70
N TRP A 365 -8.85 -40.76 7.80
CA TRP A 365 -9.48 -40.41 6.53
C TRP A 365 -9.01 -41.37 5.43
N THR A 366 -9.75 -42.45 5.18
CA THR A 366 -9.45 -43.47 4.17
C THR A 366 -10.10 -43.16 2.83
N ILE A 367 -9.58 -43.76 1.75
CA ILE A 367 -10.19 -43.61 0.42
C ILE A 367 -11.48 -44.44 0.34
N GLY A 368 -12.58 -43.76 0.05
CA GLY A 368 -13.89 -44.38 -0.13
C GLY A 368 -14.15 -44.86 -1.57
N PRO A 369 -15.31 -45.49 -1.81
CA PRO A 369 -15.66 -46.10 -3.11
C PRO A 369 -15.66 -45.11 -4.28
N LYS A 370 -15.88 -43.82 -4.00
CA LYS A 370 -15.86 -42.74 -5.02
C LYS A 370 -14.48 -42.12 -5.24
N GLY A 371 -13.43 -42.67 -4.63
CA GLY A 371 -12.09 -42.05 -4.68
C GLY A 371 -11.90 -40.81 -3.78
N LEU A 372 -12.92 -40.45 -3.01
CA LEU A 372 -12.85 -39.32 -2.03
C LEU A 372 -12.45 -39.89 -0.66
N ARG A 373 -11.71 -39.05 0.10
CA ARG A 373 -11.39 -39.39 1.50
C ARG A 373 -12.65 -39.32 2.35
N GLN A 374 -12.85 -40.35 3.19
CA GLN A 374 -14.00 -40.43 4.10
C GLN A 374 -13.58 -40.94 5.48
N LYS A 375 -14.33 -40.52 6.50
CA LYS A 375 -14.20 -40.95 7.89
C LYS A 375 -15.60 -41.02 8.51
N ASP A 376 -15.93 -42.12 9.19
CA ASP A 376 -17.21 -42.30 9.85
C ASP A 376 -18.43 -42.04 8.93
N GLY A 377 -18.32 -42.46 7.65
CA GLY A 377 -19.36 -42.28 6.63
C GLY A 377 -19.48 -40.87 6.05
N LYS A 378 -18.59 -39.93 6.45
CA LYS A 378 -18.57 -38.53 5.95
C LYS A 378 -17.40 -38.34 4.99
N GLU A 379 -17.65 -37.72 3.85
CA GLU A 379 -16.63 -37.33 2.89
C GLU A 379 -15.89 -36.09 3.37
N LEU A 380 -14.57 -36.00 3.08
CA LEU A 380 -13.75 -34.81 3.35
C LEU A 380 -13.97 -33.77 2.25
N VAL A 381 -15.02 -32.98 2.39
CA VAL A 381 -15.38 -31.88 1.48
C VAL A 381 -15.28 -30.56 2.23
N LEU A 382 -14.43 -29.68 1.74
CA LEU A 382 -14.20 -28.36 2.32
C LEU A 382 -14.86 -27.29 1.45
N GLN A 383 -15.52 -26.34 2.08
CA GLN A 383 -16.04 -25.14 1.43
C GLN A 383 -15.07 -23.97 1.70
N ALA A 384 -14.69 -23.27 0.63
CA ALA A 384 -13.92 -22.03 0.71
C ALA A 384 -14.85 -20.84 0.42
N TYR A 385 -14.66 -19.74 1.16
CA TYR A 385 -15.43 -18.51 1.04
C TYR A 385 -14.50 -17.33 0.77
#